data_4c76d020b270a6c902860e16592aa659
#
_entry.id   4c76d020b270a6c902860e16592aa659
#
_cell.length_a   1.000
_cell.length_b   1.000
_cell.length_c   1.000
_cell.angle_alpha   90.00
_cell.angle_beta   90.00
_cell.angle_gamma   90.00
#
_symmetry.space_group_name_H-M   'P 1'
#
loop_
_entity.id
_entity.type
_entity.pdbx_description
1 polymer ?
#
loop_
_entity_poly.entity_id
_entity_poly.type
_entity_poly.pdbx_seq_one_letter_code
_entity_poly.pdbx_strand_id
1 'polypeptide(L)'
;NEQRAFPLELAICKDCGYMHLPHIVSPEVSYVDYLYKSSTTPGLGSHYYQYAKDIVDRYSIPKKSLIVDLGSNDGSMLASFKKQDMNVIGVEPATLIADYANQSGITTINGFFSDEVVSGIVQDYGKAEVITANYMFANVDDIISFTNSVESLLSDSGVFVIETGYHPEQFKIKMFDYIYHEH
;
A
#
# COMPACT_ATOMS: atom_id res chain seq x y z
N ASN A 1 15.14 25.35 10.29
CA ASN A 1 14.04 25.07 9.35
C ASN A 1 12.76 25.10 10.18
N GLU A 2 11.83 25.99 9.86
CA GLU A 2 10.50 25.98 10.45
C GLU A 2 9.76 24.75 9.90
N GLN A 3 9.37 23.86 10.80
CA GLN A 3 8.56 22.70 10.45
C GLN A 3 7.10 23.18 10.32
N ARG A 4 6.46 22.89 9.19
CA ARG A 4 5.04 23.17 8.98
C ARG A 4 4.22 22.36 9.99
N ALA A 5 3.28 23.01 10.67
CA ALA A 5 2.29 22.36 11.52
C ALA A 5 0.94 22.33 10.79
N PHE A 6 0.25 21.21 10.86
CA PHE A 6 -1.09 21.02 10.30
C PHE A 6 -2.07 20.73 11.44
N PRO A 7 -3.31 21.23 11.38
CA PRO A 7 -4.33 20.86 12.35
C PRO A 7 -4.59 19.35 12.31
N LEU A 8 -4.72 18.74 13.49
CA LEU A 8 -5.15 17.34 13.62
C LEU A 8 -6.52 17.33 14.27
N GLU A 9 -7.55 17.14 13.48
CA GLU A 9 -8.95 17.10 13.89
C GLU A 9 -9.60 15.85 13.29
N LEU A 10 -10.53 15.25 14.02
CA LEU A 10 -11.29 14.09 13.56
C LEU A 10 -12.75 14.51 13.38
N ALA A 11 -13.32 14.22 12.22
CA ALA A 11 -14.72 14.46 11.91
C ALA A 11 -15.45 13.16 11.60
N ILE A 12 -16.75 13.13 11.93
CA ILE A 12 -17.65 12.01 11.61
C ILE A 12 -18.82 12.56 10.81
N CYS A 13 -19.06 12.02 9.63
CA CYS A 13 -20.24 12.32 8.84
C CYS A 13 -21.50 11.85 9.58
N LYS A 14 -22.46 12.76 9.80
CA LYS A 14 -23.70 12.43 10.51
C LYS A 14 -24.66 11.55 9.70
N ASP A 15 -24.50 11.54 8.37
CA ASP A 15 -25.40 10.82 7.48
C ASP A 15 -24.97 9.37 7.28
N CYS A 16 -23.66 9.11 7.10
CA CYS A 16 -23.16 7.77 6.78
C CYS A 16 -22.21 7.18 7.82
N GLY A 17 -21.79 7.96 8.84
CA GLY A 17 -20.87 7.50 9.87
C GLY A 17 -19.39 7.46 9.42
N TYR A 18 -19.08 7.92 8.21
CA TYR A 18 -17.69 8.00 7.74
C TYR A 18 -16.86 8.92 8.61
N MET A 19 -15.71 8.45 9.02
CA MET A 19 -14.78 9.16 9.88
C MET A 19 -13.54 9.56 9.08
N HIS A 20 -13.15 10.84 9.14
CA HIS A 20 -12.06 11.35 8.35
C HIS A 20 -11.35 12.53 9.03
N LEU A 21 -10.17 12.89 8.53
CA LEU A 21 -9.48 14.12 8.88
C LEU A 21 -9.96 15.25 7.94
N PRO A 22 -10.54 16.37 8.45
CA PRO A 22 -10.96 17.51 7.60
C PRO A 22 -9.78 18.30 7.02
N HIS A 23 -8.58 18.13 7.58
CA HIS A 23 -7.35 18.78 7.10
C HIS A 23 -6.42 17.74 6.52
N ILE A 24 -6.38 17.63 5.20
CA ILE A 24 -5.56 16.67 4.47
C ILE A 24 -4.21 17.31 4.14
N VAL A 25 -3.13 16.59 4.41
CA VAL A 25 -1.77 16.96 4.01
C VAL A 25 -1.48 16.32 2.66
N SER A 26 -0.96 17.10 1.70
CA SER A 26 -0.72 16.54 0.37
C SER A 26 0.23 15.33 0.42
N PRO A 27 -0.01 14.32 -0.43
CA PRO A 27 0.82 13.12 -0.49
C PRO A 27 2.32 13.40 -0.72
N GLU A 28 2.63 14.44 -1.49
CA GLU A 28 4.03 14.84 -1.77
C GLU A 28 4.75 15.29 -0.50
N VAL A 29 4.05 15.98 0.41
CA VAL A 29 4.62 16.42 1.70
C VAL A 29 4.77 15.23 2.66
N SER A 30 3.83 14.29 2.61
CA SER A 30 3.77 13.20 3.58
C SER A 30 4.66 12.01 3.22
N TYR A 31 4.81 11.70 1.91
CA TYR A 31 5.34 10.40 1.50
C TYR A 31 6.64 10.45 0.70
N VAL A 32 7.01 11.56 0.02
CA VAL A 32 8.23 11.60 -0.81
C VAL A 32 9.50 11.44 0.02
N ASP A 33 9.54 12.05 1.20
CA ASP A 33 10.67 11.98 2.15
C ASP A 33 10.40 11.01 3.32
N TYR A 34 9.54 10.01 3.11
CA TYR A 34 9.19 9.03 4.12
C TYR A 34 10.38 8.13 4.46
N LEU A 35 10.69 7.98 5.76
CA LEU A 35 11.91 7.30 6.21
C LEU A 35 11.67 5.95 6.89
N TYR A 36 10.41 5.64 7.22
CA TYR A 36 10.07 4.38 7.88
C TYR A 36 10.31 3.19 6.96
N LYS A 37 10.94 2.14 7.48
CA LYS A 37 11.13 0.86 6.80
C LYS A 37 10.36 -0.24 7.52
N SER A 38 9.52 -0.96 6.80
CA SER A 38 8.73 -2.07 7.33
C SER A 38 9.60 -3.14 7.98
N SER A 39 10.79 -3.40 7.44
CA SER A 39 11.75 -4.37 7.98
C SER A 39 12.22 -4.06 9.41
N THR A 40 12.06 -2.82 9.88
CA THR A 40 12.49 -2.43 11.23
C THR A 40 11.47 -2.77 12.33
N THR A 41 10.23 -3.11 11.95
CA THR A 41 9.17 -3.44 12.92
C THR A 41 9.24 -4.92 13.32
N PRO A 42 9.47 -5.22 14.63
CA PRO A 42 9.51 -6.60 15.09
C PRO A 42 8.19 -7.34 14.83
N GLY A 43 8.31 -8.57 14.28
CA GLY A 43 7.16 -9.42 14.00
C GLY A 43 6.50 -9.20 12.62
N LEU A 44 6.70 -8.03 12.01
CA LEU A 44 6.06 -7.70 10.72
C LEU A 44 6.48 -8.65 9.59
N GLY A 45 7.73 -9.08 9.56
CA GLY A 45 8.20 -10.06 8.58
C GLY A 45 7.49 -11.42 8.67
N SER A 46 7.16 -11.88 9.89
CA SER A 46 6.36 -13.10 10.09
C SER A 46 4.92 -12.90 9.64
N HIS A 47 4.32 -11.75 9.93
CA HIS A 47 3.00 -11.36 9.45
C HIS A 47 2.95 -11.37 7.92
N TYR A 48 3.88 -10.70 7.25
CA TYR A 48 3.95 -10.65 5.79
C TYR A 48 4.12 -12.01 5.13
N TYR A 49 4.92 -12.89 5.76
CA TYR A 49 5.06 -14.26 5.24
C TYR A 49 3.73 -15.03 5.31
N GLN A 50 3.03 -14.95 6.44
CA GLN A 50 1.73 -15.60 6.59
C GLN A 50 0.67 -14.97 5.68
N TYR A 51 0.63 -13.64 5.60
CA TYR A 51 -0.25 -12.88 4.71
C TYR A 51 -0.08 -13.30 3.24
N ALA A 52 1.17 -13.32 2.73
CA ALA A 52 1.45 -13.74 1.37
C ALA A 52 1.02 -15.19 1.13
N LYS A 53 1.29 -16.09 2.09
CA LYS A 53 0.88 -17.49 2.02
C LYS A 53 -0.64 -17.64 1.98
N ASP A 54 -1.35 -16.94 2.85
CA ASP A 54 -2.82 -17.02 2.94
C ASP A 54 -3.50 -16.51 1.67
N ILE A 55 -2.96 -15.46 1.03
CA ILE A 55 -3.47 -14.96 -0.25
C ILE A 55 -3.24 -15.98 -1.35
N VAL A 56 -2.01 -16.49 -1.49
CA VAL A 56 -1.67 -17.47 -2.54
C VAL A 56 -2.52 -18.72 -2.41
N ASP A 57 -2.68 -19.24 -1.20
CA ASP A 57 -3.46 -20.45 -0.95
C ASP A 57 -4.97 -20.21 -1.15
N ARG A 58 -5.51 -19.11 -0.59
CA ARG A 58 -6.93 -18.79 -0.63
C ARG A 58 -7.47 -18.61 -2.04
N TYR A 59 -6.71 -17.90 -2.87
CA TYR A 59 -7.10 -17.59 -4.24
C TYR A 59 -6.47 -18.54 -5.26
N SER A 60 -5.73 -19.56 -4.80
CA SER A 60 -5.06 -20.55 -5.67
C SER A 60 -4.19 -19.89 -6.75
N ILE A 61 -3.43 -18.85 -6.36
CA ILE A 61 -2.64 -18.04 -7.29
C ILE A 61 -1.55 -18.92 -7.95
N PRO A 62 -1.51 -19.00 -9.30
CA PRO A 62 -0.50 -19.78 -9.99
C PRO A 62 0.92 -19.26 -9.72
N LYS A 63 1.89 -20.16 -9.68
CA LYS A 63 3.30 -19.76 -9.58
C LYS A 63 3.71 -18.87 -10.74
N LYS A 64 4.64 -17.95 -10.47
CA LYS A 64 5.11 -16.94 -11.42
C LYS A 64 4.08 -15.89 -11.81
N SER A 65 2.88 -15.90 -11.19
CA SER A 65 1.94 -14.79 -11.33
C SER A 65 2.55 -13.48 -10.86
N LEU A 66 2.11 -12.39 -11.48
CA LEU A 66 2.54 -11.04 -11.09
C LEU A 66 1.75 -10.57 -9.86
N ILE A 67 2.48 -10.15 -8.85
CA ILE A 67 1.97 -9.48 -7.65
C ILE A 67 2.47 -8.04 -7.66
N VAL A 68 1.57 -7.08 -7.50
CA VAL A 68 1.92 -5.66 -7.40
C VAL A 68 1.52 -5.14 -6.03
N ASP A 69 2.45 -4.45 -5.34
CA ASP A 69 2.19 -3.83 -4.04
C ASP A 69 2.25 -2.31 -4.15
N LEU A 70 1.17 -1.65 -3.76
CA LEU A 70 1.01 -0.20 -3.82
C LEU A 70 1.35 0.40 -2.44
N GLY A 71 2.33 1.32 -2.41
CA GLY A 71 2.97 1.75 -1.16
C GLY A 71 3.88 0.67 -0.61
N SER A 72 4.71 0.08 -1.48
CA SER A 72 5.45 -1.16 -1.18
C SER A 72 6.56 -1.02 -0.15
N ASN A 73 6.84 0.20 0.29
CA ASN A 73 7.89 0.50 1.23
C ASN A 73 9.23 -0.18 0.84
N ASP A 74 9.94 -0.77 1.76
CA ASP A 74 11.23 -1.43 1.54
C ASP A 74 11.15 -2.81 0.84
N GLY A 75 9.97 -3.18 0.35
CA GLY A 75 9.73 -4.44 -0.35
C GLY A 75 9.65 -5.68 0.54
N SER A 76 9.61 -5.52 1.87
CA SER A 76 9.58 -6.64 2.81
C SER A 76 8.40 -7.59 2.60
N MET A 77 7.21 -7.06 2.26
CA MET A 77 6.05 -7.89 1.95
C MET A 77 6.21 -8.59 0.60
N LEU A 78 6.67 -7.89 -0.42
CA LEU A 78 6.95 -8.47 -1.74
C LEU A 78 8.02 -9.56 -1.68
N ALA A 79 9.02 -9.43 -0.80
CA ALA A 79 9.99 -10.49 -0.55
C ALA A 79 9.32 -11.78 -0.03
N SER A 80 8.20 -11.67 0.70
CA SER A 80 7.42 -12.82 1.17
C SER A 80 6.63 -13.50 0.03
N PHE A 81 6.07 -12.74 -0.90
CA PHE A 81 5.48 -13.29 -2.14
C PHE A 81 6.55 -13.94 -3.04
N LYS A 82 7.72 -13.32 -3.15
CA LYS A 82 8.86 -13.88 -3.91
C LYS A 82 9.29 -15.23 -3.38
N LYS A 83 9.25 -15.45 -2.05
CA LYS A 83 9.49 -16.76 -1.42
C LYS A 83 8.42 -17.80 -1.75
N GLN A 84 7.22 -17.38 -2.18
CA GLN A 84 6.15 -18.25 -2.68
C GLN A 84 6.26 -18.52 -4.19
N ASP A 85 7.39 -18.15 -4.81
CA ASP A 85 7.65 -18.32 -6.25
C ASP A 85 6.78 -17.41 -7.15
N MET A 86 6.45 -16.18 -6.67
CA MET A 86 5.74 -15.15 -7.42
C MET A 86 6.70 -14.16 -8.06
N ASN A 87 6.30 -13.55 -9.19
CA ASN A 87 6.91 -12.35 -9.72
C ASN A 87 6.36 -11.13 -8.96
N VAL A 88 7.21 -10.16 -8.64
CA VAL A 88 6.80 -9.06 -7.75
C VAL A 88 7.26 -7.72 -8.27
N ILE A 89 6.41 -6.70 -8.13
CA ILE A 89 6.71 -5.30 -8.42
C ILE A 89 6.14 -4.43 -7.30
N GLY A 90 6.95 -3.50 -6.80
CA GLY A 90 6.51 -2.46 -5.89
C GLY A 90 6.27 -1.13 -6.59
N VAL A 91 5.37 -0.31 -6.05
CA VAL A 91 5.21 1.11 -6.38
C VAL A 91 5.35 1.89 -5.09
N GLU A 92 6.36 2.78 -5.01
CA GLU A 92 6.72 3.48 -3.76
C GLU A 92 7.18 4.92 -4.06
N PRO A 93 6.49 5.95 -3.54
CA PRO A 93 6.85 7.34 -3.79
C PRO A 93 8.12 7.80 -3.05
N ALA A 94 8.46 7.21 -1.91
CA ALA A 94 9.65 7.58 -1.14
C ALA A 94 10.92 7.10 -1.83
N THR A 95 11.65 8.03 -2.45
CA THR A 95 12.82 7.71 -3.30
C THR A 95 13.87 6.87 -2.59
N LEU A 96 14.27 7.24 -1.37
CA LEU A 96 15.29 6.50 -0.62
C LEU A 96 14.84 5.09 -0.25
N ILE A 97 13.55 4.89 -0.03
CA ILE A 97 12.96 3.60 0.32
C ILE A 97 12.83 2.71 -0.92
N ALA A 98 12.36 3.27 -2.04
CA ALA A 98 12.30 2.58 -3.33
C ALA A 98 13.69 2.13 -3.80
N ASP A 99 14.71 3.00 -3.65
CA ASP A 99 16.10 2.66 -3.95
C ASP A 99 16.60 1.51 -3.08
N TYR A 100 16.28 1.52 -1.78
CA TYR A 100 16.64 0.45 -0.87
C TYR A 100 15.97 -0.88 -1.27
N ALA A 101 14.69 -0.87 -1.64
CA ALA A 101 13.98 -2.06 -2.11
C ALA A 101 14.64 -2.62 -3.39
N ASN A 102 14.98 -1.76 -4.36
CA ASN A 102 15.67 -2.14 -5.60
C ASN A 102 17.04 -2.75 -5.31
N GLN A 103 17.84 -2.15 -4.44
CA GLN A 103 19.15 -2.69 -4.01
C GLN A 103 19.01 -4.03 -3.29
N SER A 104 17.88 -4.28 -2.63
CA SER A 104 17.54 -5.55 -1.97
C SER A 104 16.99 -6.60 -2.94
N GLY A 105 16.92 -6.30 -4.25
CA GLY A 105 16.46 -7.21 -5.29
C GLY A 105 14.93 -7.31 -5.42
N ILE A 106 14.19 -6.31 -4.95
CA ILE A 106 12.75 -6.17 -5.16
C ILE A 106 12.53 -5.04 -6.16
N THR A 107 12.13 -5.37 -7.38
CA THR A 107 11.82 -4.38 -8.42
C THR A 107 10.76 -3.42 -7.91
N THR A 108 11.11 -2.13 -7.80
CA THR A 108 10.22 -1.10 -7.25
C THR A 108 10.28 0.14 -8.15
N ILE A 109 9.12 0.59 -8.61
CA ILE A 109 8.94 1.81 -9.38
C ILE A 109 8.84 2.96 -8.38
N ASN A 110 9.74 3.96 -8.51
CA ASN A 110 9.70 5.14 -7.66
C ASN A 110 8.67 6.13 -8.21
N GLY A 111 7.57 6.29 -7.52
CA GLY A 111 6.50 7.22 -7.87
C GLY A 111 5.18 6.89 -7.19
N PHE A 112 4.21 7.78 -7.36
CA PHE A 112 2.82 7.53 -6.99
C PHE A 112 2.15 6.60 -8.01
N PHE A 113 1.19 5.80 -7.55
CA PHE A 113 0.40 4.97 -8.44
C PHE A 113 -0.49 5.83 -9.35
N SER A 114 -0.38 5.62 -10.66
CA SER A 114 -1.05 6.41 -11.70
C SER A 114 -1.30 5.56 -12.95
N ASP A 115 -2.12 6.04 -13.87
CA ASP A 115 -2.39 5.38 -15.15
C ASP A 115 -1.10 5.21 -15.99
N GLU A 116 -0.15 6.11 -15.87
CA GLU A 116 1.16 5.98 -16.54
C GLU A 116 1.95 4.79 -15.96
N VAL A 117 2.00 4.66 -14.63
CA VAL A 117 2.64 3.53 -13.94
C VAL A 117 1.94 2.23 -14.33
N VAL A 118 0.60 2.20 -14.33
CA VAL A 118 -0.19 1.03 -14.76
C VAL A 118 0.17 0.63 -16.19
N SER A 119 0.20 1.59 -17.12
CA SER A 119 0.52 1.35 -18.53
C SER A 119 1.92 0.76 -18.69
N GLY A 120 2.90 1.28 -17.95
CA GLY A 120 4.27 0.76 -17.93
C GLY A 120 4.33 -0.68 -17.39
N ILE A 121 3.67 -0.96 -16.26
CA ILE A 121 3.66 -2.31 -15.69
C ILE A 121 3.00 -3.30 -16.65
N VAL A 122 1.84 -2.95 -17.23
CA VAL A 122 1.13 -3.83 -18.16
C VAL A 122 1.97 -4.10 -19.41
N GLN A 123 2.66 -3.09 -19.93
CA GLN A 123 3.53 -3.26 -21.11
C GLN A 123 4.72 -4.18 -20.85
N ASP A 124 5.38 -4.03 -19.71
CA ASP A 124 6.65 -4.71 -19.44
C ASP A 124 6.46 -6.08 -18.76
N TYR A 125 5.40 -6.25 -17.96
CA TYR A 125 5.20 -7.42 -17.09
C TYR A 125 3.83 -8.09 -17.26
N GLY A 126 2.87 -7.43 -17.91
CA GLY A 126 1.50 -7.93 -18.05
C GLY A 126 0.58 -7.54 -16.90
N LYS A 127 -0.57 -8.18 -16.84
CA LYS A 127 -1.61 -7.97 -15.82
C LYS A 127 -1.24 -8.65 -14.50
N ALA A 128 -1.65 -8.06 -13.38
CA ALA A 128 -1.43 -8.59 -12.04
C ALA A 128 -2.52 -9.56 -11.61
N GLU A 129 -2.14 -10.71 -11.05
CA GLU A 129 -3.08 -11.63 -10.39
C GLU A 129 -3.44 -11.19 -8.98
N VAL A 130 -2.54 -10.47 -8.31
CA VAL A 130 -2.82 -9.86 -7.01
C VAL A 130 -2.27 -8.43 -7.01
N ILE A 131 -3.09 -7.50 -6.54
CA ILE A 131 -2.64 -6.16 -6.15
C ILE A 131 -2.89 -6.02 -4.66
N THR A 132 -1.90 -5.52 -3.93
CA THR A 132 -2.02 -5.24 -2.49
C THR A 132 -1.88 -3.75 -2.21
N ALA A 133 -2.60 -3.24 -1.20
CA ALA A 133 -2.47 -1.89 -0.68
C ALA A 133 -2.66 -1.90 0.84
N ASN A 134 -1.54 -1.97 1.56
CA ASN A 134 -1.54 -2.13 3.00
C ASN A 134 -1.18 -0.81 3.69
N TYR A 135 -2.10 -0.32 4.54
CA TYR A 135 -1.97 0.94 5.27
C TYR A 135 -1.67 2.16 4.37
N MET A 136 -2.18 2.13 3.13
CA MET A 136 -2.07 3.25 2.19
C MET A 136 -3.41 3.64 1.53
N PHE A 137 -4.34 2.68 1.37
CA PHE A 137 -5.61 2.91 0.65
C PHE A 137 -6.49 3.98 1.31
N ALA A 138 -6.45 4.09 2.65
CA ALA A 138 -7.14 5.12 3.41
C ALA A 138 -6.57 6.54 3.17
N ASN A 139 -5.41 6.66 2.52
CA ASN A 139 -4.72 7.94 2.24
C ASN A 139 -4.83 8.36 0.76
N VAL A 140 -5.78 7.79 0.03
CA VAL A 140 -6.00 8.09 -1.40
C VAL A 140 -7.03 9.20 -1.56
N ASP A 141 -6.64 10.32 -2.19
CA ASP A 141 -7.51 11.48 -2.41
C ASP A 141 -8.68 11.18 -3.36
N ASP A 142 -8.40 10.55 -4.51
CA ASP A 142 -9.40 10.16 -5.51
C ASP A 142 -9.52 8.63 -5.58
N ILE A 143 -10.37 8.10 -4.72
CA ILE A 143 -10.58 6.66 -4.59
C ILE A 143 -11.19 6.03 -5.85
N ILE A 144 -11.96 6.81 -6.63
CA ILE A 144 -12.58 6.32 -7.87
C ILE A 144 -11.53 6.17 -8.97
N SER A 145 -10.75 7.20 -9.23
CA SER A 145 -9.65 7.12 -10.20
C SER A 145 -8.64 6.04 -9.81
N PHE A 146 -8.29 5.96 -8.52
CA PHE A 146 -7.38 4.93 -8.02
C PHE A 146 -7.91 3.50 -8.27
N THR A 147 -9.18 3.24 -7.95
CA THR A 147 -9.78 1.91 -8.15
C THR A 147 -9.95 1.55 -9.62
N ASN A 148 -10.23 2.52 -10.50
CA ASN A 148 -10.24 2.29 -11.96
C ASN A 148 -8.84 1.92 -12.47
N SER A 149 -7.79 2.55 -11.97
CA SER A 149 -6.40 2.21 -12.30
C SER A 149 -6.03 0.82 -11.78
N VAL A 150 -6.48 0.43 -10.58
CA VAL A 150 -6.32 -0.93 -10.04
C VAL A 150 -7.03 -1.95 -10.93
N GLU A 151 -8.29 -1.72 -11.31
CA GLU A 151 -9.04 -2.58 -12.24
C GLU A 151 -8.30 -2.74 -13.58
N SER A 152 -7.76 -1.64 -14.09
CA SER A 152 -6.99 -1.64 -15.34
C SER A 152 -5.72 -2.47 -15.26
N LEU A 153 -5.10 -2.62 -14.09
CA LEU A 153 -3.89 -3.41 -13.87
C LEU A 153 -4.20 -4.88 -13.56
N LEU A 154 -5.36 -5.20 -12.97
CA LEU A 154 -5.74 -6.58 -12.63
C LEU A 154 -5.97 -7.44 -13.88
N SER A 155 -5.66 -8.73 -13.78
CA SER A 155 -6.15 -9.75 -14.69
C SER A 155 -7.66 -9.99 -14.48
N ASP A 156 -8.32 -10.69 -15.41
CA ASP A 156 -9.76 -10.98 -15.33
C ASP A 156 -10.14 -11.78 -14.06
N SER A 157 -9.22 -12.57 -13.52
CA SER A 157 -9.39 -13.33 -12.28
C SER A 157 -8.63 -12.73 -11.09
N GLY A 158 -7.98 -11.59 -11.29
CA GLY A 158 -7.13 -10.96 -10.30
C GLY A 158 -7.89 -10.45 -9.07
N VAL A 159 -7.19 -10.34 -7.96
CA VAL A 159 -7.77 -9.87 -6.70
C VAL A 159 -7.05 -8.63 -6.19
N PHE A 160 -7.81 -7.67 -5.67
CA PHE A 160 -7.29 -6.53 -4.94
C PHE A 160 -7.46 -6.76 -3.44
N VAL A 161 -6.36 -6.74 -2.70
CA VAL A 161 -6.33 -7.01 -1.25
C VAL A 161 -5.90 -5.77 -0.51
N ILE A 162 -6.69 -5.36 0.47
CA ILE A 162 -6.45 -4.17 1.28
C ILE A 162 -6.29 -4.59 2.73
N GLU A 163 -5.25 -4.07 3.41
CA GLU A 163 -5.13 -4.10 4.86
C GLU A 163 -5.10 -2.66 5.38
N THR A 164 -5.97 -2.34 6.34
CA THR A 164 -6.06 -1.00 6.90
C THR A 164 -6.47 -1.03 8.37
N GLY A 165 -6.33 0.10 9.06
CA GLY A 165 -6.81 0.26 10.43
C GLY A 165 -8.32 0.07 10.54
N TYR A 166 -8.77 -0.55 11.63
CA TYR A 166 -10.20 -0.72 11.92
C TYR A 166 -10.59 0.14 13.12
N HIS A 167 -11.09 1.32 12.87
CA HIS A 167 -11.39 2.32 13.89
C HIS A 167 -12.29 1.84 15.04
N PRO A 168 -13.35 1.05 14.83
CA PRO A 168 -14.17 0.57 15.95
C PRO A 168 -13.37 -0.20 17.01
N GLU A 169 -12.41 -1.04 16.61
CA GLU A 169 -11.52 -1.71 17.57
C GLU A 169 -10.47 -0.77 18.16
N GLN A 170 -9.92 0.14 17.37
CA GLN A 170 -8.97 1.15 17.86
C GLN A 170 -9.60 2.00 18.99
N PHE A 171 -10.84 2.47 18.81
CA PHE A 171 -11.56 3.19 19.87
C PHE A 171 -11.83 2.33 21.10
N LYS A 172 -12.23 1.08 20.92
CA LYS A 172 -12.50 0.15 22.03
C LYS A 172 -11.29 -0.09 22.90
N ILE A 173 -10.10 -0.23 22.29
CA ILE A 173 -8.82 -0.42 23.01
C ILE A 173 -8.09 0.90 23.32
N LYS A 174 -8.71 2.06 23.02
CA LYS A 174 -8.16 3.41 23.24
C LYS A 174 -6.85 3.69 22.52
N MET A 175 -6.71 3.19 21.32
CA MET A 175 -5.56 3.33 20.45
C MET A 175 -5.73 4.54 19.52
N PHE A 176 -5.43 5.75 20.02
CA PHE A 176 -5.72 7.01 19.30
C PHE A 176 -4.55 7.54 18.49
N ASP A 177 -3.38 6.98 18.63
CA ASP A 177 -2.13 7.40 18.00
C ASP A 177 -2.03 7.06 16.51
N TYR A 178 -2.98 6.29 15.96
CA TYR A 178 -3.02 5.90 14.55
C TYR A 178 -3.97 6.74 13.66
N ILE A 179 -4.76 7.65 14.23
CA ILE A 179 -5.76 8.41 13.48
C ILE A 179 -5.19 9.55 12.60
N TYR A 180 -3.91 9.80 12.64
CA TYR A 180 -3.26 10.91 11.93
C TYR A 180 -2.94 10.61 10.45
N HIS A 181 -3.17 9.41 9.98
CA HIS A 181 -2.93 9.00 8.59
C HIS A 181 -4.18 8.87 7.73
N GLU A 182 -5.36 8.99 8.32
CA GLU A 182 -6.61 8.73 7.65
C GLU A 182 -7.17 10.01 6.99
N HIS A 183 -7.71 9.86 5.80
CA HIS A 183 -8.41 10.94 5.09
C HIS A 183 -9.85 11.04 5.51
#